data_a7e75a61ea3f80718b1f24dc2df3fe5e
#
_entry.id   a7e75a61ea3f80718b1f24dc2df3fe5e
#
_cell.length_a   1.000
_cell.length_b   1.000
_cell.length_c   1.000
_cell.angle_alpha   90.00
_cell.angle_beta   90.00
_cell.angle_gamma   90.00
#
_symmetry.space_group_name_H-M   'P 1'
#
loop_
_entity.id
_entity.type
_entity.pdbx_description
1 polymer ?
#
loop_
_entity_poly.entity_id
_entity_poly.type
_entity_poly.pdbx_seq_one_letter_code
_entity_poly.pdbx_strand_id
1 'polypeptide(L)'
;MPDIRTTFLLSLAGFLFTWLATWGIIYAGAGMAGCGYLIVALVISVLLLRGPAIKLTFEFGIKGSPWKLLTLATGMLFSYHLARQVMDRFPLRYEDADMLPIMRVMGNRFISGDWRGVYDVIPEIWNGIQPVYLPFMWLPFSLAEPGDFDIRWITFSGIWLALIIPYLSLEKLATPSEWLILSSIIILLWWFHLEPTNNVIKLTEEGVVYAYYVMLAVALASGNPLLIGISVSACLLSRYSFAGALPALGCYWLWRRRWRLIMTVMGVVVTFIIGSVLIFGPRVTMPFTELPVKYVEHAAKVWIENPEYFLNGLGMAKYFGPEHIQLQYGFLVYGSFLVPFLFVLASITYEWKSGKRLHNVEIALVLITLTYFNSMLVVSYLYLFYTPVLFGLSAISLTFHSRRNSIR
;
A
#
# COMPACT_ATOMS: atom_id res chain seq x y z
N MET A 1 -3.72 16.70 26.04
CA MET A 1 -2.48 16.05 25.60
C MET A 1 -2.79 14.59 25.27
N PRO A 2 -2.40 14.04 24.12
CA PRO A 2 -2.50 12.60 23.93
C PRO A 2 -1.61 11.94 24.98
N ASP A 3 -2.17 10.91 25.63
CA ASP A 3 -1.52 10.17 26.68
C ASP A 3 -0.20 9.57 26.15
N ILE A 4 0.87 9.71 26.90
CA ILE A 4 2.18 9.07 26.62
C ILE A 4 1.96 7.57 26.34
N ARG A 5 1.00 6.95 27.03
CA ARG A 5 0.60 5.55 26.84
C ARG A 5 0.09 5.28 25.41
N THR A 6 -0.79 6.13 24.88
CA THR A 6 -1.33 5.95 23.50
C THR A 6 -0.21 6.06 22.47
N THR A 7 0.74 6.99 22.65
CA THR A 7 1.90 7.15 21.77
C THR A 7 2.80 5.93 21.79
N PHE A 8 3.11 5.42 22.98
CA PHE A 8 3.90 4.21 23.14
C PHE A 8 3.19 2.98 22.54
N LEU A 9 1.89 2.82 22.81
CA LEU A 9 1.11 1.70 22.25
C LEU A 9 1.02 1.74 20.73
N LEU A 10 0.87 2.92 20.11
CA LEU A 10 0.91 3.06 18.66
C LEU A 10 2.26 2.64 18.08
N SER A 11 3.37 3.04 18.73
CA SER A 11 4.72 2.67 18.29
C SER A 11 4.98 1.18 18.42
N LEU A 12 4.58 0.59 19.54
CA LEU A 12 4.68 -0.85 19.78
C LEU A 12 3.84 -1.64 18.79
N ALA A 13 2.60 -1.19 18.53
CA ALA A 13 1.74 -1.81 17.54
C ALA A 13 2.32 -1.71 16.12
N GLY A 14 2.91 -0.56 15.74
CA GLY A 14 3.61 -0.39 14.47
C GLY A 14 4.81 -1.33 14.34
N PHE A 15 5.60 -1.48 15.39
CA PHE A 15 6.71 -2.43 15.44
C PHE A 15 6.21 -3.87 15.27
N LEU A 16 5.21 -4.28 16.04
CA LEU A 16 4.62 -5.62 15.95
C LEU A 16 4.01 -5.89 14.58
N PHE A 17 3.37 -4.89 13.97
CA PHE A 17 2.78 -4.99 12.65
C PHE A 17 3.84 -5.29 11.58
N THR A 18 4.97 -4.57 11.66
CA THR A 18 6.13 -4.79 10.80
C THR A 18 6.76 -6.16 11.04
N TRP A 19 6.97 -6.51 12.32
CA TRP A 19 7.59 -7.77 12.70
C TRP A 19 6.76 -8.98 12.23
N LEU A 20 5.42 -8.94 12.40
CA LEU A 20 4.53 -10.01 11.96
C LEU A 20 4.52 -10.19 10.44
N ALA A 21 4.59 -9.09 9.68
CA ALA A 21 4.63 -9.13 8.23
C ALA A 21 5.98 -9.62 7.66
N THR A 22 7.04 -9.63 8.47
CA THR A 22 8.39 -10.03 8.08
C THR A 22 8.82 -11.28 8.85
N TRP A 23 9.46 -11.10 9.98
CA TRP A 23 10.04 -12.18 10.79
C TRP A 23 9.02 -13.05 11.50
N GLY A 24 7.83 -12.53 11.80
CA GLY A 24 6.78 -13.28 12.48
C GLY A 24 6.34 -14.53 11.74
N ILE A 25 6.41 -14.52 10.42
CA ILE A 25 6.09 -15.69 9.58
C ILE A 25 7.05 -16.83 9.90
N ILE A 26 8.33 -16.53 10.04
CA ILE A 26 9.38 -17.52 10.29
C ILE A 26 9.28 -18.06 11.71
N TYR A 27 9.05 -17.19 12.70
CA TYR A 27 9.15 -17.56 14.12
C TYR A 27 7.82 -18.00 14.75
N ALA A 28 6.68 -17.44 14.29
CA ALA A 28 5.36 -17.78 14.83
C ALA A 28 4.54 -18.69 13.90
N GLY A 29 5.01 -18.87 12.67
CA GLY A 29 4.28 -19.56 11.62
C GLY A 29 3.22 -18.69 10.95
N ALA A 30 2.97 -18.96 9.69
CA ALA A 30 2.12 -18.13 8.83
C ALA A 30 0.69 -17.92 9.35
N GLY A 31 0.10 -18.93 10.02
CA GLY A 31 -1.25 -18.84 10.58
C GLY A 31 -1.36 -17.86 11.73
N MET A 32 -0.49 -17.99 12.75
CA MET A 32 -0.48 -17.09 13.90
C MET A 32 -0.05 -15.68 13.51
N ALA A 33 0.94 -15.55 12.63
CA ALA A 33 1.38 -14.26 12.13
C ALA A 33 0.25 -13.54 11.37
N GLY A 34 -0.52 -14.25 10.52
CA GLY A 34 -1.66 -13.69 9.80
C GLY A 34 -2.79 -13.22 10.71
N CYS A 35 -3.18 -14.02 11.72
CA CYS A 35 -4.16 -13.59 12.73
C CYS A 35 -3.66 -12.39 13.53
N GLY A 36 -2.40 -12.43 13.99
CA GLY A 36 -1.76 -11.33 14.71
C GLY A 36 -1.73 -10.05 13.88
N TYR A 37 -1.41 -10.16 12.59
CA TYR A 37 -1.39 -9.06 11.64
C TYR A 37 -2.75 -8.33 11.56
N LEU A 38 -3.85 -9.06 11.42
CA LEU A 38 -5.20 -8.49 11.42
C LEU A 38 -5.55 -7.81 12.75
N ILE A 39 -5.24 -8.47 13.88
CA ILE A 39 -5.50 -7.93 15.21
C ILE A 39 -4.72 -6.63 15.43
N VAL A 40 -3.43 -6.60 15.08
CA VAL A 40 -2.59 -5.43 15.26
C VAL A 40 -3.05 -4.26 14.38
N ALA A 41 -3.45 -4.52 13.13
CA ALA A 41 -4.04 -3.49 12.27
C ALA A 41 -5.32 -2.87 12.88
N LEU A 42 -6.18 -3.72 13.45
CA LEU A 42 -7.38 -3.25 14.17
C LEU A 42 -7.00 -2.41 15.40
N VAL A 43 -6.03 -2.85 16.20
CA VAL A 43 -5.52 -2.09 17.36
C VAL A 43 -4.97 -0.74 16.94
N ILE A 44 -4.14 -0.66 15.89
CA ILE A 44 -3.63 0.60 15.35
C ILE A 44 -4.81 1.51 14.94
N SER A 45 -5.80 0.96 14.24
CA SER A 45 -6.96 1.72 13.80
C SER A 45 -7.75 2.30 14.97
N VAL A 46 -8.01 1.53 16.01
CA VAL A 46 -8.70 1.98 17.23
C VAL A 46 -7.87 3.04 17.98
N LEU A 47 -6.56 2.88 18.06
CA LEU A 47 -5.66 3.85 18.69
C LEU A 47 -5.60 5.16 17.89
N LEU A 48 -5.62 5.11 16.56
CA LEU A 48 -5.70 6.29 15.69
C LEU A 48 -7.01 7.07 15.92
N LEU A 49 -8.15 6.37 16.05
CA LEU A 49 -9.45 7.01 16.36
C LEU A 49 -9.44 7.78 17.68
N ARG A 50 -8.72 7.27 18.68
CA ARG A 50 -8.57 7.88 20.02
C ARG A 50 -7.44 8.89 20.10
N GLY A 51 -6.56 8.87 19.13
CA GLY A 51 -5.40 9.77 19.02
C GLY A 51 -5.80 11.21 18.70
N PRO A 52 -4.84 12.15 18.73
CA PRO A 52 -5.07 13.51 18.30
C PRO A 52 -5.38 13.56 16.80
N ALA A 53 -6.11 14.60 16.38
CA ALA A 53 -6.29 14.85 14.95
C ALA A 53 -4.93 15.06 14.28
N ILE A 54 -4.66 14.30 13.25
CA ILE A 54 -3.47 14.50 12.42
C ILE A 54 -3.75 15.75 11.57
N LYS A 55 -2.90 16.78 11.70
CA LYS A 55 -2.96 17.97 10.89
C LYS A 55 -1.56 18.26 10.35
N LEU A 56 -1.41 18.17 9.05
CA LEU A 56 -0.19 18.61 8.37
C LEU A 56 -0.38 20.04 7.90
N THR A 57 0.44 20.93 8.43
CA THR A 57 0.72 22.23 7.81
C THR A 57 1.96 22.01 6.95
N PHE A 58 1.82 22.17 5.63
CA PHE A 58 2.98 22.14 4.74
C PHE A 58 3.83 23.38 4.97
N GLU A 59 4.67 23.34 5.96
CA GLU A 59 5.83 24.22 5.99
C GLU A 59 6.93 23.49 5.20
N PHE A 60 7.11 23.86 3.94
CA PHE A 60 8.26 23.45 3.14
C PHE A 60 9.53 24.07 3.75
N GLY A 61 10.00 23.46 4.81
CA GLY A 61 11.28 23.77 5.41
C GLY A 61 11.87 22.48 5.89
N ILE A 62 12.94 22.02 5.25
CA ILE A 62 13.77 20.96 5.81
C ILE A 62 14.48 21.52 7.04
N LYS A 63 13.71 21.77 8.11
CA LYS A 63 14.24 22.07 9.46
C LYS A 63 14.75 20.76 10.09
N GLY A 64 15.57 20.03 9.36
CA GLY A 64 16.16 18.81 9.85
C GLY A 64 17.53 19.08 10.45
N SER A 65 17.82 18.46 11.58
CA SER A 65 19.21 18.35 12.07
C SER A 65 20.07 17.83 10.93
N PRO A 66 21.26 18.41 10.64
CA PRO A 66 22.17 17.91 9.60
C PRO A 66 22.49 16.42 9.78
N TRP A 67 22.49 15.92 11.00
CA TRP A 67 22.63 14.49 11.31
C TRP A 67 21.50 13.64 10.70
N LYS A 68 20.27 14.15 10.64
CA LYS A 68 19.14 13.44 10.06
C LYS A 68 19.28 13.31 8.55
N LEU A 69 19.72 14.36 7.88
CA LEU A 69 20.00 14.34 6.45
C LEU A 69 21.18 13.42 6.13
N LEU A 70 22.25 13.47 6.95
CA LEU A 70 23.41 12.59 6.80
C LEU A 70 23.00 11.11 6.97
N THR A 71 22.21 10.79 7.97
CA THR A 71 21.70 9.42 8.20
C THR A 71 20.83 8.95 7.03
N LEU A 72 19.95 9.81 6.53
CA LEU A 72 19.13 9.51 5.35
C LEU A 72 19.98 9.25 4.11
N ALA A 73 20.94 10.13 3.82
CA ALA A 73 21.84 9.99 2.69
C ALA A 73 22.70 8.71 2.79
N THR A 74 23.26 8.43 3.97
CA THR A 74 24.06 7.22 4.21
C THR A 74 23.18 5.96 4.06
N GLY A 75 21.97 5.96 4.61
CA GLY A 75 21.03 4.86 4.47
C GLY A 75 20.64 4.63 3.00
N MET A 76 20.41 5.70 2.25
CA MET A 76 20.09 5.64 0.82
C MET A 76 21.27 5.10 -0.01
N LEU A 77 22.48 5.58 0.23
CA LEU A 77 23.69 5.08 -0.45
C LEU A 77 23.95 3.60 -0.15
N PHE A 78 23.80 3.20 1.11
CA PHE A 78 23.93 1.80 1.51
C PHE A 78 22.87 0.92 0.84
N SER A 79 21.61 1.33 0.88
CA SER A 79 20.52 0.63 0.22
C SER A 79 20.67 0.57 -1.29
N TYR A 80 21.15 1.65 -1.92
CA TYR A 80 21.49 1.68 -3.34
C TYR A 80 22.53 0.61 -3.68
N HIS A 81 23.60 0.52 -2.88
CA HIS A 81 24.63 -0.49 -3.10
C HIS A 81 24.09 -1.92 -2.99
N LEU A 82 23.28 -2.20 -1.96
CA LEU A 82 22.63 -3.50 -1.79
C LEU A 82 21.65 -3.81 -2.93
N ALA A 83 20.82 -2.84 -3.32
CA ALA A 83 19.88 -3.01 -4.43
C ALA A 83 20.61 -3.33 -5.74
N ARG A 84 21.71 -2.64 -6.03
CA ARG A 84 22.55 -2.92 -7.19
C ARG A 84 23.10 -4.34 -7.16
N GLN A 85 23.61 -4.81 -6.02
CA GLN A 85 24.08 -6.19 -5.89
C GLN A 85 22.96 -7.20 -6.15
N VAL A 86 21.72 -6.92 -5.68
CA VAL A 86 20.57 -7.76 -5.97
C VAL A 86 20.27 -7.79 -7.47
N MET A 87 20.27 -6.62 -8.11
CA MET A 87 20.00 -6.49 -9.55
C MET A 87 21.06 -7.19 -10.41
N ASP A 88 22.34 -7.02 -10.07
CA ASP A 88 23.45 -7.65 -10.77
C ASP A 88 23.45 -9.19 -10.61
N ARG A 89 23.02 -9.69 -9.43
CA ARG A 89 22.98 -11.12 -9.13
C ARG A 89 21.76 -11.83 -9.74
N PHE A 90 20.64 -11.14 -9.88
CA PHE A 90 19.38 -11.71 -10.35
C PHE A 90 18.93 -10.98 -11.63
N PRO A 91 19.22 -11.53 -12.82
CA PRO A 91 18.74 -10.96 -14.07
C PRO A 91 17.21 -10.96 -14.10
N LEU A 92 16.65 -9.95 -14.76
CA LEU A 92 15.20 -9.82 -14.93
C LEU A 92 14.72 -10.85 -15.98
N ARG A 93 14.05 -11.90 -15.54
CA ARG A 93 13.48 -12.96 -16.36
C ARG A 93 12.02 -13.15 -16.05
N TYR A 94 11.19 -13.32 -17.07
CA TYR A 94 9.74 -13.53 -16.87
C TYR A 94 9.42 -14.90 -16.22
N GLU A 95 10.31 -15.88 -16.35
CA GLU A 95 10.19 -17.19 -15.70
C GLU A 95 10.31 -17.09 -14.17
N ASP A 96 11.08 -16.15 -13.68
CA ASP A 96 11.25 -15.90 -12.24
C ASP A 96 10.11 -15.00 -11.68
N ALA A 97 9.72 -13.96 -12.45
CA ALA A 97 8.62 -13.05 -12.13
C ALA A 97 8.24 -12.23 -13.36
N ASP A 98 7.02 -12.35 -13.81
CA ASP A 98 6.53 -11.76 -15.06
C ASP A 98 6.09 -10.29 -14.94
N MET A 99 5.86 -9.79 -13.72
CA MET A 99 5.30 -8.46 -13.46
C MET A 99 6.12 -7.34 -14.10
N LEU A 100 7.40 -7.23 -13.78
CA LEU A 100 8.26 -6.18 -14.33
C LEU A 100 8.55 -6.34 -15.83
N PRO A 101 8.79 -7.55 -16.37
CA PRO A 101 8.85 -7.78 -17.81
C PRO A 101 7.59 -7.31 -18.56
N ILE A 102 6.39 -7.61 -18.05
CA ILE A 102 5.13 -7.13 -18.64
C ILE A 102 5.09 -5.61 -18.64
N MET A 103 5.41 -4.96 -17.51
CA MET A 103 5.41 -3.50 -17.42
C MET A 103 6.44 -2.85 -18.35
N ARG A 104 7.58 -3.49 -18.57
CA ARG A 104 8.56 -3.03 -19.56
C ARG A 104 7.99 -3.02 -20.97
N VAL A 105 7.31 -4.08 -21.38
CA VAL A 105 6.64 -4.14 -22.70
C VAL A 105 5.57 -3.07 -22.81
N MET A 106 4.70 -2.93 -21.78
CA MET A 106 3.66 -1.90 -21.76
C MET A 106 4.27 -0.49 -21.85
N GLY A 107 5.33 -0.22 -21.09
CA GLY A 107 6.06 1.05 -21.10
C GLY A 107 6.67 1.35 -22.46
N ASN A 108 7.30 0.35 -23.11
CA ASN A 108 7.88 0.50 -24.44
C ASN A 108 6.85 0.81 -25.52
N ARG A 109 5.69 0.12 -25.51
CA ARG A 109 4.58 0.42 -26.40
C ARG A 109 4.08 1.86 -26.19
N PHE A 110 3.96 2.30 -24.95
CA PHE A 110 3.55 3.66 -24.63
C PHE A 110 4.53 4.71 -25.15
N ILE A 111 5.84 4.53 -24.90
CA ILE A 111 6.90 5.46 -25.32
C ILE A 111 7.02 5.50 -26.86
N SER A 112 6.84 4.37 -27.53
CA SER A 112 6.85 4.31 -29.01
C SER A 112 5.61 4.94 -29.68
N GLY A 113 4.63 5.40 -28.88
CA GLY A 113 3.40 6.02 -29.40
C GLY A 113 2.26 5.04 -29.68
N ASP A 114 2.45 3.76 -29.43
CA ASP A 114 1.39 2.74 -29.57
C ASP A 114 0.52 2.68 -28.31
N TRP A 115 -0.16 3.80 -28.02
CA TRP A 115 -0.97 3.94 -26.80
C TRP A 115 -2.16 2.98 -26.75
N ARG A 116 -2.72 2.61 -27.91
CA ARG A 116 -3.86 1.70 -28.00
C ARG A 116 -3.44 0.23 -27.86
N GLY A 117 -2.23 -0.11 -28.31
CA GLY A 117 -1.65 -1.44 -28.21
C GLY A 117 -1.02 -1.76 -26.86
N VAL A 118 -0.97 -0.79 -25.91
CA VAL A 118 -0.41 -1.03 -24.56
C VAL A 118 -1.02 -2.27 -23.90
N TYR A 119 -2.31 -2.50 -24.09
CA TYR A 119 -3.06 -3.63 -23.51
C TYR A 119 -3.24 -4.80 -24.48
N ASP A 120 -2.51 -4.86 -25.61
CA ASP A 120 -2.52 -6.02 -26.49
C ASP A 120 -1.74 -7.18 -25.88
N VAL A 121 -2.09 -8.40 -26.26
CA VAL A 121 -1.40 -9.62 -25.84
C VAL A 121 0.10 -9.48 -26.05
N ILE A 122 0.89 -9.96 -25.10
CA ILE A 122 2.35 -10.02 -25.15
C ILE A 122 2.74 -11.47 -25.48
N PRO A 123 3.04 -11.78 -26.76
CA PRO A 123 3.26 -13.18 -27.17
C PRO A 123 4.55 -13.76 -26.59
N GLU A 124 5.55 -12.93 -26.26
CA GLU A 124 6.87 -13.37 -25.79
C GLU A 124 6.85 -13.84 -24.33
N ILE A 125 5.81 -13.55 -23.57
CA ILE A 125 5.69 -13.93 -22.15
C ILE A 125 4.59 -15.00 -22.03
N TRP A 126 4.94 -16.16 -21.48
CA TRP A 126 4.05 -17.29 -21.21
C TRP A 126 3.17 -17.71 -22.41
N ASN A 127 3.74 -17.69 -23.63
CA ASN A 127 3.03 -18.01 -24.88
C ASN A 127 1.81 -17.12 -25.15
N GLY A 128 1.82 -15.92 -24.64
CA GLY A 128 0.79 -14.90 -24.83
C GLY A 128 0.05 -14.55 -23.55
N ILE A 129 0.48 -13.49 -22.88
CA ILE A 129 -0.20 -12.95 -21.70
C ILE A 129 -0.96 -11.67 -22.04
N GLN A 130 -2.19 -11.56 -21.51
CA GLN A 130 -2.96 -10.33 -21.55
C GLN A 130 -2.54 -9.44 -20.38
N PRO A 131 -2.01 -8.20 -20.63
CA PRO A 131 -1.70 -7.29 -19.54
C PRO A 131 -2.95 -6.91 -18.74
N VAL A 132 -2.82 -6.96 -17.40
CA VAL A 132 -3.93 -6.71 -16.47
C VAL A 132 -3.62 -5.58 -15.47
N TYR A 133 -2.52 -4.85 -15.69
CA TYR A 133 -2.07 -3.79 -14.80
C TYR A 133 -2.75 -2.46 -15.10
N LEU A 134 -3.21 -1.79 -14.06
CA LEU A 134 -3.84 -0.47 -14.18
C LEU A 134 -2.81 0.62 -14.49
N PRO A 135 -3.19 1.76 -15.09
CA PRO A 135 -2.26 2.75 -15.61
C PRO A 135 -1.25 3.28 -14.59
N PHE A 136 -1.67 3.61 -13.38
CA PHE A 136 -0.74 4.12 -12.35
C PHE A 136 0.20 3.07 -11.79
N MET A 137 -0.02 1.78 -12.09
CA MET A 137 0.92 0.75 -11.72
C MET A 137 2.12 0.71 -12.68
N TRP A 138 1.89 0.71 -13.99
CA TRP A 138 2.94 0.53 -14.99
C TRP A 138 3.52 1.85 -15.55
N LEU A 139 2.73 2.96 -15.59
CA LEU A 139 3.19 4.24 -16.15
C LEU A 139 4.53 4.74 -15.57
N PRO A 140 4.78 4.70 -14.25
CA PRO A 140 6.08 5.10 -13.73
C PRO A 140 7.25 4.30 -14.31
N PHE A 141 7.03 3.03 -14.60
CA PHE A 141 8.05 2.14 -15.15
C PHE A 141 8.42 2.44 -16.60
N SER A 142 7.57 3.16 -17.33
CA SER A 142 7.87 3.62 -18.68
C SER A 142 9.05 4.60 -18.74
N LEU A 143 9.47 5.19 -17.61
CA LEU A 143 10.64 6.07 -17.53
C LEU A 143 11.97 5.32 -17.63
N ALA A 144 11.98 4.01 -17.45
CA ALA A 144 13.21 3.22 -17.44
C ALA A 144 13.87 3.15 -18.82
N GLU A 145 13.06 3.00 -19.88
CA GLU A 145 13.59 2.88 -21.26
C GLU A 145 14.25 4.17 -21.78
N PRO A 146 13.57 5.35 -21.77
CA PRO A 146 14.21 6.60 -22.18
C PRO A 146 15.35 7.03 -21.25
N GLY A 147 15.38 6.54 -20.02
CA GLY A 147 16.43 6.80 -19.04
C GLY A 147 17.61 5.82 -19.11
N ASP A 148 17.51 4.78 -19.94
CA ASP A 148 18.52 3.71 -20.08
C ASP A 148 19.01 3.15 -18.74
N PHE A 149 18.06 2.77 -17.86
CA PHE A 149 18.35 2.18 -16.56
C PHE A 149 17.48 0.96 -16.26
N ASP A 150 17.93 0.14 -15.30
CA ASP A 150 17.16 -1.04 -14.85
C ASP A 150 15.82 -0.61 -14.25
N ILE A 151 14.73 -1.16 -14.77
CA ILE A 151 13.35 -0.86 -14.38
C ILE A 151 13.11 -1.00 -12.86
N ARG A 152 13.86 -1.86 -12.19
CA ARG A 152 13.79 -2.09 -10.73
C ARG A 152 14.18 -0.86 -9.90
N TRP A 153 14.90 0.10 -10.47
CA TRP A 153 15.18 1.39 -9.80
C TRP A 153 13.91 2.20 -9.53
N ILE A 154 12.85 1.99 -10.31
CA ILE A 154 11.54 2.60 -10.04
C ILE A 154 10.94 2.01 -8.76
N THR A 155 10.93 0.68 -8.60
CA THR A 155 10.51 0.01 -7.35
C THR A 155 11.33 0.49 -6.16
N PHE A 156 12.65 0.53 -6.28
CA PHE A 156 13.55 1.04 -5.25
C PHE A 156 13.22 2.49 -4.85
N SER A 157 13.01 3.37 -5.84
CA SER A 157 12.65 4.77 -5.60
C SER A 157 11.31 4.89 -4.88
N GLY A 158 10.32 4.07 -5.25
CA GLY A 158 9.04 4.01 -4.56
C GLY A 158 9.15 3.58 -3.09
N ILE A 159 9.96 2.55 -2.80
CA ILE A 159 10.28 2.12 -1.43
C ILE A 159 10.86 3.28 -0.63
N TRP A 160 11.85 3.97 -1.17
CA TRP A 160 12.49 5.09 -0.50
C TRP A 160 11.54 6.26 -0.28
N LEU A 161 10.70 6.60 -1.26
CA LEU A 161 9.65 7.62 -1.09
C LEU A 161 8.70 7.24 0.05
N ALA A 162 8.31 5.98 0.16
CA ALA A 162 7.44 5.51 1.23
C ALA A 162 8.10 5.56 2.62
N LEU A 163 9.41 5.36 2.72
CA LEU A 163 10.15 5.36 3.99
C LEU A 163 10.62 6.74 4.43
N ILE A 164 10.86 7.67 3.48
CA ILE A 164 11.30 9.04 3.78
C ILE A 164 10.26 9.76 4.67
N ILE A 165 8.98 9.64 4.36
CA ILE A 165 7.91 10.37 5.08
C ILE A 165 7.85 9.97 6.56
N PRO A 166 7.73 8.67 6.93
CA PRO A 166 7.80 8.25 8.32
C PRO A 166 9.09 8.70 9.03
N TYR A 167 10.23 8.55 8.35
CA TYR A 167 11.52 8.92 8.90
C TYR A 167 11.64 10.43 9.18
N LEU A 168 11.24 11.28 8.22
CA LEU A 168 11.29 12.73 8.39
C LEU A 168 10.31 13.23 9.44
N SER A 169 9.20 12.55 9.68
CA SER A 169 8.23 12.89 10.71
C SER A 169 8.75 12.64 12.13
N LEU A 170 9.81 11.84 12.30
CA LEU A 170 10.49 11.61 13.58
C LEU A 170 11.50 12.75 13.82
N GLU A 171 11.14 13.83 14.50
CA GLU A 171 12.01 15.02 14.65
C GLU A 171 13.23 14.81 15.54
N LYS A 172 13.08 14.09 16.64
CA LYS A 172 14.16 13.81 17.59
C LYS A 172 14.06 12.37 18.08
N LEU A 173 15.06 11.57 17.82
CA LEU A 173 15.15 10.17 18.25
C LEU A 173 15.43 10.07 19.77
N ALA A 174 14.67 10.81 20.58
CA ALA A 174 14.90 10.92 22.03
C ALA A 174 13.91 10.09 22.86
N THR A 175 12.84 9.57 22.25
CA THR A 175 11.82 8.80 22.97
C THR A 175 11.84 7.33 22.59
N PRO A 176 11.50 6.40 23.51
CA PRO A 176 11.37 4.97 23.19
C PRO A 176 10.45 4.70 22.02
N SER A 177 9.38 5.51 21.86
CA SER A 177 8.42 5.39 20.77
C SER A 177 9.05 5.67 19.40
N GLU A 178 9.93 6.66 19.31
CA GLU A 178 10.64 7.00 18.08
C GLU A 178 11.64 5.91 17.70
N TRP A 179 12.30 5.32 18.67
CA TRP A 179 13.18 4.16 18.46
C TRP A 179 12.43 2.94 17.94
N LEU A 180 11.23 2.66 18.44
CA LEU A 180 10.41 1.54 17.96
C LEU A 180 10.01 1.73 16.49
N ILE A 181 9.62 2.95 16.10
CA ILE A 181 9.31 3.26 14.68
C ILE A 181 10.55 3.15 13.81
N LEU A 182 11.69 3.70 14.25
CA LEU A 182 12.94 3.56 13.52
C LEU A 182 13.35 2.09 13.34
N SER A 183 13.21 1.29 14.39
CA SER A 183 13.47 -0.16 14.32
C SER A 183 12.57 -0.85 13.28
N SER A 184 11.28 -0.45 13.18
CA SER A 184 10.37 -0.96 12.15
C SER A 184 10.85 -0.62 10.74
N ILE A 185 11.31 0.63 10.51
CA ILE A 185 11.86 1.07 9.23
C ILE A 185 13.13 0.28 8.87
N ILE A 186 14.02 0.07 9.83
CA ILE A 186 15.25 -0.70 9.64
C ILE A 186 14.93 -2.16 9.31
N ILE A 187 13.96 -2.78 10.01
CA ILE A 187 13.50 -4.14 9.71
C ILE A 187 12.99 -4.25 8.27
N LEU A 188 12.17 -3.29 7.82
CA LEU A 188 11.65 -3.27 6.44
C LEU A 188 12.77 -3.10 5.41
N LEU A 189 13.70 -2.17 5.64
CA LEU A 189 14.84 -1.97 4.73
C LEU A 189 15.68 -3.25 4.61
N TRP A 190 16.01 -3.85 5.74
CA TRP A 190 16.73 -5.10 5.78
C TRP A 190 16.01 -6.21 5.02
N TRP A 191 14.70 -6.37 5.26
CA TRP A 191 13.87 -7.37 4.63
C TRP A 191 13.76 -7.16 3.12
N PHE A 192 13.54 -5.93 2.66
CA PHE A 192 13.43 -5.63 1.24
C PHE A 192 14.71 -5.90 0.45
N HIS A 193 15.89 -5.82 1.07
CA HIS A 193 17.15 -6.01 0.39
C HIS A 193 17.75 -7.41 0.56
N LEU A 194 17.50 -8.06 1.67
CA LEU A 194 18.22 -9.28 2.05
C LEU A 194 17.34 -10.53 2.10
N GLU A 195 16.02 -10.39 2.08
CA GLU A 195 15.13 -11.55 2.03
C GLU A 195 15.27 -12.22 0.65
N PRO A 196 15.68 -13.52 0.58
CA PRO A 196 16.04 -14.12 -0.70
C PRO A 196 14.83 -14.57 -1.54
N THR A 197 13.70 -14.91 -0.91
CA THR A 197 12.55 -15.52 -1.58
C THR A 197 11.51 -14.50 -2.04
N ASN A 198 11.27 -13.45 -1.25
CA ASN A 198 10.26 -12.42 -1.49
C ASN A 198 10.87 -11.02 -1.60
N ASN A 199 12.05 -10.92 -2.20
CA ASN A 199 12.72 -9.63 -2.36
C ASN A 199 11.92 -8.69 -3.26
N VAL A 200 11.41 -7.60 -2.67
CA VAL A 200 10.53 -6.65 -3.36
C VAL A 200 11.24 -5.99 -4.54
N ILE A 201 12.52 -5.66 -4.40
CA ILE A 201 13.31 -5.01 -5.45
C ILE A 201 13.55 -5.97 -6.62
N LYS A 202 13.80 -7.24 -6.34
CA LYS A 202 14.08 -8.26 -7.33
C LYS A 202 12.87 -8.57 -8.22
N LEU A 203 11.67 -8.65 -7.63
CA LEU A 203 10.53 -9.35 -8.24
C LEU A 203 9.35 -8.44 -8.57
N THR A 204 9.17 -7.29 -7.88
CA THR A 204 7.86 -6.64 -7.89
C THR A 204 7.89 -5.15 -8.22
N GLU A 205 6.74 -4.64 -8.58
CA GLU A 205 6.42 -3.23 -8.79
C GLU A 205 5.93 -2.53 -7.52
N GLU A 206 5.73 -3.26 -6.43
CA GLU A 206 5.03 -2.80 -5.24
C GLU A 206 5.62 -1.54 -4.58
N GLY A 207 6.89 -1.25 -4.78
CA GLY A 207 7.48 -0.02 -4.26
C GLY A 207 6.72 1.25 -4.67
N VAL A 208 6.21 1.29 -5.90
CA VAL A 208 5.41 2.41 -6.41
C VAL A 208 4.07 2.48 -5.69
N VAL A 209 3.45 1.33 -5.46
CA VAL A 209 2.18 1.22 -4.72
C VAL A 209 2.36 1.70 -3.28
N TYR A 210 3.46 1.31 -2.61
CA TYR A 210 3.78 1.80 -1.27
C TYR A 210 3.85 3.34 -1.21
N ALA A 211 4.52 3.95 -2.19
CA ALA A 211 4.59 5.41 -2.28
C ALA A 211 3.20 6.05 -2.40
N TYR A 212 2.33 5.51 -3.25
CA TYR A 212 0.98 6.05 -3.42
C TYR A 212 0.14 5.99 -2.14
N TYR A 213 0.19 4.89 -1.41
CA TYR A 213 -0.55 4.78 -0.16
C TYR A 213 0.03 5.66 0.95
N VAL A 214 1.34 5.83 1.01
CA VAL A 214 1.94 6.79 1.94
C VAL A 214 1.58 8.23 1.57
N MET A 215 1.57 8.56 0.27
CA MET A 215 1.06 9.86 -0.22
C MET A 215 -0.41 10.06 0.16
N LEU A 216 -1.25 9.01 0.09
CA LEU A 216 -2.64 9.09 0.55
C LEU A 216 -2.73 9.38 2.05
N ALA A 217 -1.90 8.77 2.90
CA ALA A 217 -1.86 9.09 4.33
C ALA A 217 -1.55 10.57 4.57
N VAL A 218 -0.55 11.12 3.85
CA VAL A 218 -0.18 12.54 3.88
C VAL A 218 -1.32 13.44 3.37
N ALA A 219 -1.95 13.06 2.26
CA ALA A 219 -3.05 13.80 1.67
C ALA A 219 -4.25 13.89 2.61
N LEU A 220 -4.65 12.76 3.22
CA LEU A 220 -5.73 12.70 4.23
C LEU A 220 -5.39 13.55 5.46
N ALA A 221 -4.13 13.51 5.92
CA ALA A 221 -3.64 14.32 7.03
C ALA A 221 -3.63 15.82 6.72
N SER A 222 -3.36 16.21 5.48
CA SER A 222 -3.38 17.61 5.04
C SER A 222 -4.79 18.18 4.90
N GLY A 223 -5.77 17.31 4.63
CA GLY A 223 -7.14 17.70 4.34
C GLY A 223 -7.32 18.45 3.02
N ASN A 224 -6.30 18.51 2.15
CA ASN A 224 -6.36 19.16 0.86
C ASN A 224 -7.15 18.31 -0.15
N PRO A 225 -8.32 18.77 -0.67
CA PRO A 225 -9.17 17.95 -1.53
C PRO A 225 -8.51 17.50 -2.83
N LEU A 226 -7.65 18.34 -3.42
CA LEU A 226 -6.97 18.01 -4.68
C LEU A 226 -5.91 16.93 -4.46
N LEU A 227 -5.09 17.05 -3.41
CA LEU A 227 -4.09 16.04 -3.07
C LEU A 227 -4.76 14.71 -2.71
N ILE A 228 -5.88 14.74 -1.98
CA ILE A 228 -6.67 13.53 -1.69
C ILE A 228 -7.17 12.90 -3.00
N GLY A 229 -7.74 13.70 -3.91
CA GLY A 229 -8.24 13.21 -5.20
C GLY A 229 -7.14 12.56 -6.05
N ILE A 230 -5.97 13.19 -6.16
CA ILE A 230 -4.82 12.65 -6.88
C ILE A 230 -4.34 11.34 -6.24
N SER A 231 -4.15 11.32 -4.92
CA SER A 231 -3.67 10.12 -4.21
C SER A 231 -4.68 8.97 -4.25
N VAL A 232 -5.99 9.27 -4.14
CA VAL A 232 -7.07 8.30 -4.31
C VAL A 232 -7.04 7.71 -5.72
N SER A 233 -6.87 8.55 -6.76
CA SER A 233 -6.76 8.08 -8.14
C SER A 233 -5.53 7.19 -8.34
N ALA A 234 -4.38 7.57 -7.77
CA ALA A 234 -3.15 6.78 -7.83
C ALA A 234 -3.32 5.41 -7.16
N CYS A 235 -3.92 5.35 -5.98
CA CYS A 235 -4.22 4.10 -5.28
C CYS A 235 -5.22 3.23 -6.05
N LEU A 236 -6.33 3.81 -6.55
CA LEU A 236 -7.38 3.09 -7.26
C LEU A 236 -6.89 2.55 -8.61
N LEU A 237 -6.14 3.35 -9.36
CA LEU A 237 -5.62 2.98 -10.68
C LEU A 237 -4.27 2.26 -10.61
N SER A 238 -3.82 1.88 -9.41
CA SER A 238 -2.70 0.96 -9.22
C SER A 238 -3.16 -0.39 -8.66
N ARG A 239 -4.04 -0.41 -7.66
CA ARG A 239 -4.51 -1.64 -7.00
C ARG A 239 -6.00 -1.59 -6.65
N TYR A 240 -6.70 -2.71 -6.86
CA TYR A 240 -8.13 -2.86 -6.54
C TYR A 240 -8.43 -2.78 -5.04
N SER A 241 -7.43 -3.03 -4.20
CA SER A 241 -7.57 -3.04 -2.74
C SER A 241 -8.22 -1.76 -2.18
N PHE A 242 -8.10 -0.66 -2.91
CA PHE A 242 -8.68 0.61 -2.51
C PHE A 242 -10.16 0.78 -2.90
N ALA A 243 -10.66 0.00 -3.85
CA ALA A 243 -12.03 0.15 -4.37
C ALA A 243 -13.09 0.06 -3.26
N GLY A 244 -12.91 -0.84 -2.30
CA GLY A 244 -13.83 -1.01 -1.17
C GLY A 244 -13.86 0.17 -0.18
N ALA A 245 -12.77 0.94 -0.07
CA ALA A 245 -12.70 2.11 0.80
C ALA A 245 -13.52 3.30 0.28
N LEU A 246 -13.65 3.46 -1.04
CA LEU A 246 -14.24 4.65 -1.66
C LEU A 246 -15.70 4.91 -1.25
N PRO A 247 -16.63 3.94 -1.35
CA PRO A 247 -18.01 4.15 -0.93
C PRO A 247 -18.11 4.50 0.55
N ALA A 248 -17.32 3.83 1.39
CA ALA A 248 -17.30 4.07 2.83
C ALA A 248 -16.75 5.47 3.18
N LEU A 249 -15.67 5.92 2.53
CA LEU A 249 -15.17 7.29 2.63
C LEU A 249 -16.22 8.30 2.20
N GLY A 250 -16.89 8.05 1.05
CA GLY A 250 -17.98 8.88 0.54
C GLY A 250 -19.10 9.03 1.57
N CYS A 251 -19.58 7.92 2.15
CA CYS A 251 -20.58 7.93 3.21
C CYS A 251 -20.15 8.74 4.43
N TYR A 252 -18.90 8.58 4.89
CA TYR A 252 -18.38 9.35 6.02
C TYR A 252 -18.28 10.84 5.70
N TRP A 253 -17.80 11.20 4.52
CA TRP A 253 -17.73 12.61 4.09
C TRP A 253 -19.11 13.24 3.91
N LEU A 254 -20.11 12.48 3.41
CA LEU A 254 -21.50 12.91 3.34
C LEU A 254 -22.07 13.20 4.74
N TRP A 255 -21.86 12.28 5.68
CA TRP A 255 -22.22 12.47 7.08
C TRP A 255 -21.60 13.75 7.66
N ARG A 256 -20.32 14.01 7.33
CA ARG A 256 -19.57 15.20 7.77
C ARG A 256 -19.88 16.44 6.96
N ARG A 257 -20.79 16.38 5.98
CA ARG A 257 -21.17 17.48 5.08
C ARG A 257 -19.99 18.11 4.34
N ARG A 258 -18.97 17.31 3.98
CA ARG A 258 -17.76 17.78 3.27
C ARG A 258 -17.97 17.78 1.75
N TRP A 259 -18.97 18.49 1.27
CA TRP A 259 -19.39 18.49 -0.14
C TRP A 259 -18.26 18.89 -1.11
N ARG A 260 -17.49 19.95 -0.75
CA ARG A 260 -16.34 20.36 -1.59
C ARG A 260 -15.31 19.25 -1.74
N LEU A 261 -14.99 18.53 -0.68
CA LEU A 261 -14.08 17.40 -0.72
C LEU A 261 -14.61 16.31 -1.65
N ILE A 262 -15.87 15.90 -1.48
CA ILE A 262 -16.49 14.86 -2.31
C ILE A 262 -16.43 15.24 -3.78
N MET A 263 -16.91 16.45 -4.14
CA MET A 263 -16.96 16.91 -5.54
C MET A 263 -15.57 16.99 -6.16
N THR A 264 -14.56 17.48 -5.41
CA THR A 264 -13.20 17.57 -5.92
C THR A 264 -12.59 16.18 -6.10
N VAL A 265 -12.70 15.30 -5.10
CA VAL A 265 -12.15 13.93 -5.19
C VAL A 265 -12.81 13.16 -6.33
N MET A 266 -14.15 13.19 -6.40
CA MET A 266 -14.88 12.52 -7.49
C MET A 266 -14.51 13.09 -8.85
N GLY A 267 -14.43 14.42 -9.00
CA GLY A 267 -14.01 15.07 -10.24
C GLY A 267 -12.62 14.61 -10.69
N VAL A 268 -11.65 14.58 -9.77
CA VAL A 268 -10.28 14.13 -10.07
C VAL A 268 -10.27 12.65 -10.47
N VAL A 269 -10.93 11.78 -9.70
CA VAL A 269 -10.99 10.33 -9.98
C VAL A 269 -11.63 10.07 -11.35
N VAL A 270 -12.77 10.69 -11.61
CA VAL A 270 -13.47 10.55 -12.91
C VAL A 270 -12.58 11.05 -14.06
N THR A 271 -11.89 12.18 -13.89
CA THR A 271 -10.97 12.71 -14.89
C THR A 271 -9.86 11.71 -15.23
N PHE A 272 -9.22 11.08 -14.22
CA PHE A 272 -8.18 10.10 -14.46
C PHE A 272 -8.73 8.81 -15.10
N ILE A 273 -9.92 8.34 -14.71
CA ILE A 273 -10.55 7.16 -15.33
C ILE A 273 -10.88 7.46 -16.79
N ILE A 274 -11.58 8.57 -17.07
CA ILE A 274 -11.95 8.96 -18.43
C ILE A 274 -10.68 9.19 -19.26
N GLY A 275 -9.70 9.92 -18.74
CA GLY A 275 -8.43 10.15 -19.42
C GLY A 275 -7.73 8.82 -19.78
N SER A 276 -7.71 7.85 -18.86
CA SER A 276 -7.14 6.53 -19.13
C SER A 276 -7.88 5.80 -20.25
N VAL A 277 -9.23 5.83 -20.27
CA VAL A 277 -10.02 5.22 -21.32
C VAL A 277 -9.81 5.92 -22.67
N LEU A 278 -9.73 7.24 -22.69
CA LEU A 278 -9.52 8.01 -23.93
C LEU A 278 -8.12 7.75 -24.52
N ILE A 279 -7.10 7.65 -23.67
CA ILE A 279 -5.71 7.43 -24.11
C ILE A 279 -5.48 5.97 -24.50
N PHE A 280 -5.80 5.02 -23.62
CA PHE A 280 -5.45 3.61 -23.78
C PHE A 280 -6.59 2.76 -24.40
N GLY A 281 -7.79 3.32 -24.57
CA GLY A 281 -8.96 2.60 -25.06
C GLY A 281 -9.70 1.84 -23.96
N PRO A 282 -10.84 1.19 -24.31
CA PRO A 282 -11.70 0.51 -23.35
C PRO A 282 -11.03 -0.69 -22.68
N ARG A 283 -9.99 -1.27 -23.27
CA ARG A 283 -9.26 -2.40 -22.68
C ARG A 283 -8.64 -2.08 -21.31
N VAL A 284 -8.38 -0.81 -20.99
CA VAL A 284 -7.93 -0.40 -19.66
C VAL A 284 -8.93 -0.77 -18.54
N THR A 285 -10.19 -1.03 -18.89
CA THR A 285 -11.23 -1.46 -17.94
C THR A 285 -11.30 -2.98 -17.74
N MET A 286 -10.66 -3.78 -18.63
CA MET A 286 -10.67 -5.25 -18.55
C MET A 286 -10.28 -5.80 -17.17
N PRO A 287 -9.30 -5.21 -16.46
CA PRO A 287 -9.00 -5.66 -15.12
C PRO A 287 -10.20 -5.65 -14.17
N PHE A 288 -11.13 -4.73 -14.32
CA PHE A 288 -12.33 -4.66 -13.47
C PHE A 288 -13.42 -5.65 -13.87
N THR A 289 -13.46 -6.08 -15.13
CA THR A 289 -14.52 -6.92 -15.68
C THR A 289 -14.14 -8.39 -15.81
N GLU A 290 -12.91 -8.69 -16.18
CA GLU A 290 -12.45 -10.05 -16.49
C GLU A 290 -11.62 -10.71 -15.39
N LEU A 291 -10.82 -9.90 -14.66
CA LEU A 291 -9.98 -10.44 -13.60
C LEU A 291 -10.72 -11.26 -12.54
N PRO A 292 -11.95 -10.90 -12.11
CA PRO A 292 -12.64 -11.67 -11.09
C PRO A 292 -12.77 -13.17 -11.44
N VAL A 293 -13.14 -13.49 -12.67
CA VAL A 293 -13.27 -14.88 -13.12
C VAL A 293 -11.90 -15.54 -13.29
N LYS A 294 -10.99 -14.87 -14.01
CA LYS A 294 -9.62 -15.36 -14.25
C LYS A 294 -8.83 -15.56 -12.94
N TYR A 295 -9.14 -14.77 -11.90
CA TYR A 295 -8.49 -14.86 -10.61
C TYR A 295 -8.81 -16.17 -9.89
N VAL A 296 -10.05 -16.63 -9.96
CA VAL A 296 -10.47 -17.89 -9.35
C VAL A 296 -9.82 -19.08 -10.07
N GLU A 297 -9.77 -19.04 -11.40
CA GLU A 297 -9.08 -20.04 -12.21
C GLU A 297 -7.58 -20.08 -11.90
N HIS A 298 -6.95 -18.90 -11.82
CA HIS A 298 -5.55 -18.78 -11.42
C HIS A 298 -5.30 -19.33 -10.02
N ALA A 299 -6.15 -19.04 -9.05
CA ALA A 299 -6.04 -19.57 -7.70
C ALA A 299 -6.15 -21.09 -7.66
N ALA A 300 -7.09 -21.67 -8.43
CA ALA A 300 -7.21 -23.11 -8.53
C ALA A 300 -5.94 -23.77 -9.10
N LYS A 301 -5.36 -23.16 -10.13
CA LYS A 301 -4.09 -23.60 -10.70
C LYS A 301 -2.95 -23.52 -9.69
N VAL A 302 -2.82 -22.39 -8.98
CA VAL A 302 -1.77 -22.19 -7.97
C VAL A 302 -1.90 -23.18 -6.81
N TRP A 303 -3.12 -23.54 -6.39
CA TRP A 303 -3.33 -24.56 -5.37
C TRP A 303 -2.79 -25.94 -5.80
N ILE A 304 -2.83 -26.28 -7.08
CA ILE A 304 -2.32 -27.54 -7.62
C ILE A 304 -0.80 -27.48 -7.82
N GLU A 305 -0.30 -26.41 -8.41
CA GLU A 305 1.09 -26.31 -8.84
C GLU A 305 2.03 -25.81 -7.74
N ASN A 306 1.59 -24.85 -6.92
CA ASN A 306 2.41 -24.14 -5.93
C ASN A 306 1.61 -23.83 -4.65
N PRO A 307 1.11 -24.84 -3.91
CA PRO A 307 0.26 -24.61 -2.73
C PRO A 307 0.96 -23.82 -1.61
N GLU A 308 2.30 -23.78 -1.60
CA GLU A 308 3.09 -23.03 -0.62
C GLU A 308 2.80 -21.52 -0.65
N TYR A 309 2.37 -20.93 -1.77
CA TYR A 309 1.97 -19.53 -1.82
C TYR A 309 0.76 -19.24 -0.92
N PHE A 310 -0.12 -20.23 -0.73
CA PHE A 310 -1.21 -20.11 0.22
C PHE A 310 -0.76 -20.47 1.64
N LEU A 311 -0.07 -21.60 1.79
CA LEU A 311 0.25 -22.17 3.10
C LEU A 311 1.24 -21.32 3.89
N ASN A 312 2.23 -20.73 3.21
CA ASN A 312 3.31 -19.97 3.81
C ASN A 312 3.04 -18.45 3.83
N GLY A 313 1.94 -17.97 3.23
CA GLY A 313 1.55 -16.58 3.24
C GLY A 313 0.80 -16.14 4.50
N LEU A 314 0.72 -14.83 4.76
CA LEU A 314 -0.10 -14.25 5.84
C LEU A 314 -1.60 -14.33 5.56
N GLY A 315 -1.98 -14.63 4.32
CA GLY A 315 -3.37 -14.64 3.87
C GLY A 315 -4.23 -15.73 4.53
N MET A 316 -5.53 -15.45 4.59
CA MET A 316 -6.54 -16.35 5.14
C MET A 316 -7.00 -17.42 4.14
N ALA A 317 -6.52 -17.38 2.89
CA ALA A 317 -6.85 -18.32 1.83
C ALA A 317 -6.64 -19.79 2.23
N LYS A 318 -5.57 -20.07 2.97
CA LYS A 318 -5.25 -21.41 3.48
C LYS A 318 -6.35 -22.07 4.33
N TYR A 319 -7.20 -21.29 4.98
CA TYR A 319 -8.28 -21.80 5.83
C TYR A 319 -9.53 -22.19 5.03
N PHE A 320 -9.64 -21.73 3.77
CA PHE A 320 -10.71 -22.15 2.87
C PHE A 320 -10.33 -23.41 2.08
N GLY A 321 -9.03 -23.56 1.76
CA GLY A 321 -8.55 -24.68 0.95
C GLY A 321 -8.95 -24.60 -0.52
N PRO A 322 -8.50 -25.56 -1.34
CA PRO A 322 -8.76 -25.57 -2.78
C PRO A 322 -10.24 -25.81 -3.13
N GLU A 323 -11.00 -26.47 -2.25
CA GLU A 323 -12.42 -26.80 -2.51
C GLU A 323 -13.35 -25.59 -2.32
N HIS A 324 -12.93 -24.52 -1.60
CA HIS A 324 -13.77 -23.40 -1.24
C HIS A 324 -13.26 -22.06 -1.79
N ILE A 325 -12.53 -22.06 -2.90
CA ILE A 325 -11.97 -20.86 -3.54
C ILE A 325 -13.07 -19.83 -3.88
N GLN A 326 -14.22 -20.32 -4.40
CA GLN A 326 -15.37 -19.45 -4.72
C GLN A 326 -15.92 -18.75 -3.48
N LEU A 327 -16.01 -19.47 -2.36
CA LEU A 327 -16.46 -18.91 -1.09
C LEU A 327 -15.49 -17.85 -0.59
N GLN A 328 -14.17 -18.14 -0.61
CA GLN A 328 -13.13 -17.19 -0.24
C GLN A 328 -13.20 -15.94 -1.11
N TYR A 329 -13.36 -16.11 -2.44
CA TYR A 329 -13.50 -15.00 -3.36
C TYR A 329 -14.74 -14.14 -3.04
N GLY A 330 -15.84 -14.76 -2.66
CA GLY A 330 -17.03 -14.07 -2.15
C GLY A 330 -16.71 -13.24 -0.90
N PHE A 331 -15.97 -13.78 0.07
CA PHE A 331 -15.50 -13.03 1.24
C PHE A 331 -14.58 -11.88 0.85
N LEU A 332 -13.68 -12.07 -0.11
CA LEU A 332 -12.83 -10.99 -0.62
C LEU A 332 -13.68 -9.85 -1.20
N VAL A 333 -14.54 -10.14 -2.15
CA VAL A 333 -15.30 -9.11 -2.87
C VAL A 333 -16.31 -8.42 -1.95
N TYR A 334 -17.24 -9.18 -1.37
CA TYR A 334 -18.30 -8.58 -0.53
C TYR A 334 -17.74 -7.99 0.75
N GLY A 335 -16.79 -8.64 1.39
CA GLY A 335 -16.17 -8.16 2.62
C GLY A 335 -15.33 -6.89 2.41
N SER A 336 -14.71 -6.72 1.25
CA SER A 336 -13.95 -5.50 0.93
C SER A 336 -14.80 -4.24 0.87
N PHE A 337 -16.11 -4.38 0.62
CA PHE A 337 -17.08 -3.29 0.73
C PHE A 337 -17.76 -3.25 2.10
N LEU A 338 -18.15 -4.39 2.61
CA LEU A 338 -18.93 -4.49 3.85
C LEU A 338 -18.12 -4.08 5.09
N VAL A 339 -16.87 -4.55 5.22
CA VAL A 339 -16.03 -4.27 6.39
C VAL A 339 -15.76 -2.77 6.56
N PRO A 340 -15.29 -2.02 5.53
CA PRO A 340 -15.12 -0.57 5.65
C PRO A 340 -16.46 0.17 5.88
N PHE A 341 -17.55 -0.30 5.28
CA PHE A 341 -18.87 0.30 5.50
C PHE A 341 -19.35 0.12 6.96
N LEU A 342 -19.22 -1.08 7.52
CA LEU A 342 -19.55 -1.35 8.93
C LEU A 342 -18.67 -0.54 9.88
N PHE A 343 -17.39 -0.37 9.56
CA PHE A 343 -16.49 0.47 10.35
C PHE A 343 -16.94 1.93 10.37
N VAL A 344 -17.32 2.48 9.21
CA VAL A 344 -17.87 3.85 9.13
C VAL A 344 -19.18 3.97 9.88
N LEU A 345 -20.09 3.02 9.72
CA LEU A 345 -21.37 3.01 10.42
C LEU A 345 -21.19 2.98 11.94
N ALA A 346 -20.27 2.14 12.42
CA ALA A 346 -19.91 2.09 13.84
C ALA A 346 -19.31 3.42 14.32
N SER A 347 -18.44 4.04 13.53
CA SER A 347 -17.85 5.34 13.84
C SER A 347 -18.90 6.45 13.92
N ILE A 348 -19.81 6.52 12.95
CA ILE A 348 -20.92 7.48 12.94
C ILE A 348 -21.85 7.26 14.14
N THR A 349 -22.21 6.01 14.42
CA THR A 349 -23.08 5.65 15.55
C THR A 349 -22.43 6.03 16.88
N TYR A 350 -21.13 5.81 17.02
CA TYR A 350 -20.39 6.21 18.22
C TYR A 350 -20.38 7.72 18.38
N GLU A 351 -20.06 8.50 17.32
CA GLU A 351 -20.08 9.97 17.35
C GLU A 351 -21.48 10.48 17.74
N TRP A 352 -22.53 9.91 17.14
CA TRP A 352 -23.91 10.31 17.41
C TRP A 352 -24.33 10.04 18.85
N LYS A 353 -24.06 8.82 19.37
CA LYS A 353 -24.45 8.46 20.75
C LYS A 353 -23.62 9.13 21.83
N SER A 354 -22.31 9.29 21.61
CA SER A 354 -21.40 9.84 22.61
C SER A 354 -21.31 11.37 22.60
N GLY A 355 -21.75 12.03 21.53
CA GLY A 355 -21.52 13.44 21.27
C GLY A 355 -20.04 13.79 21.04
N LYS A 356 -19.14 12.78 21.06
CA LYS A 356 -17.69 12.97 20.89
C LYS A 356 -17.30 12.73 19.45
N ARG A 357 -16.51 13.64 18.91
CA ARG A 357 -15.94 13.52 17.57
C ARG A 357 -14.76 12.56 17.56
N LEU A 358 -14.79 11.58 16.66
CA LEU A 358 -13.63 10.74 16.36
C LEU A 358 -12.65 11.48 15.43
N HIS A 359 -11.38 11.21 15.61
CA HIS A 359 -10.30 11.70 14.75
C HIS A 359 -9.78 10.60 13.85
N ASN A 360 -9.14 10.98 12.75
CA ASN A 360 -8.41 10.08 11.85
C ASN A 360 -9.24 8.91 11.29
N VAL A 361 -10.58 9.05 11.21
CA VAL A 361 -11.49 7.98 10.76
C VAL A 361 -11.14 7.55 9.33
N GLU A 362 -10.84 8.50 8.44
CA GLU A 362 -10.48 8.22 7.07
C GLU A 362 -9.20 7.36 6.98
N ILE A 363 -8.19 7.68 7.79
CA ILE A 363 -6.91 6.94 7.81
C ILE A 363 -7.13 5.54 8.40
N ALA A 364 -7.84 5.43 9.52
CA ALA A 364 -8.15 4.14 10.12
C ALA A 364 -8.98 3.24 9.19
N LEU A 365 -9.93 3.83 8.46
CA LEU A 365 -10.74 3.14 7.45
C LEU A 365 -9.89 2.55 6.33
N VAL A 366 -8.97 3.35 5.78
CA VAL A 366 -8.06 2.88 4.71
C VAL A 366 -7.18 1.74 5.23
N LEU A 367 -6.62 1.84 6.43
CA LEU A 367 -5.80 0.78 7.03
C LEU A 367 -6.57 -0.54 7.15
N ILE A 368 -7.79 -0.49 7.69
CA ILE A 368 -8.65 -1.68 7.84
C ILE A 368 -8.98 -2.27 6.47
N THR A 369 -9.33 -1.44 5.49
CA THR A 369 -9.67 -1.90 4.13
C THR A 369 -8.51 -2.63 3.48
N LEU A 370 -7.32 -2.03 3.51
CA LEU A 370 -6.11 -2.62 2.93
C LEU A 370 -5.72 -3.93 3.61
N THR A 371 -5.76 -3.93 4.94
CA THR A 371 -5.40 -5.12 5.72
C THR A 371 -6.38 -6.25 5.45
N TYR A 372 -7.69 -5.96 5.44
CA TYR A 372 -8.71 -6.95 5.12
C TYR A 372 -8.53 -7.50 3.70
N PHE A 373 -8.44 -6.61 2.70
CA PHE A 373 -8.32 -7.01 1.30
C PHE A 373 -7.13 -7.95 1.09
N ASN A 374 -5.94 -7.54 1.53
CA ASN A 374 -4.72 -8.33 1.33
C ASN A 374 -4.78 -9.67 2.10
N SER A 375 -5.40 -9.68 3.30
CA SER A 375 -5.57 -10.92 4.07
C SER A 375 -6.55 -11.89 3.43
N MET A 376 -7.56 -11.41 2.69
CA MET A 376 -8.57 -12.25 2.03
C MET A 376 -8.26 -12.51 0.55
N LEU A 377 -7.14 -11.99 0.04
CA LEU A 377 -6.77 -12.17 -1.35
C LEU A 377 -6.65 -13.66 -1.69
N VAL A 378 -7.14 -14.05 -2.86
CA VAL A 378 -7.20 -15.46 -3.30
C VAL A 378 -5.81 -16.06 -3.40
N VAL A 379 -4.85 -15.31 -3.96
CA VAL A 379 -3.42 -15.65 -3.92
C VAL A 379 -2.69 -14.51 -3.23
N SER A 380 -2.24 -14.74 -2.01
CA SER A 380 -1.67 -13.70 -1.14
C SER A 380 -0.16 -13.76 -1.16
N TYR A 381 0.46 -13.03 -2.08
CA TYR A 381 1.90 -12.86 -2.08
C TYR A 381 2.36 -11.98 -0.92
N LEU A 382 3.47 -12.34 -0.28
CA LEU A 382 3.97 -11.71 0.94
C LEU A 382 4.19 -10.19 0.80
N TYR A 383 4.72 -9.75 -0.34
CA TYR A 383 5.00 -8.33 -0.59
C TYR A 383 3.74 -7.43 -0.55
N LEU A 384 2.54 -7.97 -0.77
CA LEU A 384 1.29 -7.22 -0.69
C LEU A 384 0.96 -6.77 0.74
N PHE A 385 1.47 -7.47 1.75
CA PHE A 385 1.22 -7.13 3.15
C PHE A 385 2.05 -5.94 3.64
N TYR A 386 3.06 -5.50 2.89
CA TYR A 386 3.87 -4.34 3.27
C TYR A 386 3.16 -3.01 2.99
N THR A 387 2.21 -2.95 2.04
CA THR A 387 1.40 -1.75 1.77
C THR A 387 0.64 -1.26 3.02
N PRO A 388 -0.16 -2.08 3.72
CA PRO A 388 -0.80 -1.68 4.97
C PRO A 388 0.21 -1.33 6.07
N VAL A 389 1.36 -2.04 6.16
CA VAL A 389 2.39 -1.75 7.16
C VAL A 389 2.96 -0.35 6.96
N LEU A 390 3.40 -0.02 5.75
CA LEU A 390 3.97 1.29 5.43
C LEU A 390 2.95 2.43 5.57
N PHE A 391 1.70 2.19 5.17
CA PHE A 391 0.59 3.12 5.41
C PHE A 391 0.37 3.35 6.91
N GLY A 392 0.33 2.29 7.71
CA GLY A 392 0.16 2.35 9.16
C GLY A 392 1.31 3.07 9.87
N LEU A 393 2.57 2.76 9.51
CA LEU A 393 3.76 3.45 10.04
C LEU A 393 3.74 4.94 9.70
N SER A 394 3.33 5.29 8.48
CA SER A 394 3.20 6.69 8.07
C SER A 394 2.14 7.41 8.90
N ALA A 395 0.96 6.80 9.09
CA ALA A 395 -0.11 7.37 9.91
C ALA A 395 0.34 7.58 11.37
N ILE A 396 1.04 6.61 11.96
CA ILE A 396 1.59 6.72 13.33
C ILE A 396 2.60 7.87 13.41
N SER A 397 3.53 7.95 12.46
CA SER A 397 4.58 8.97 12.43
C SER A 397 3.99 10.38 12.27
N LEU A 398 2.97 10.54 11.41
CA LEU A 398 2.24 11.79 11.22
C LEU A 398 1.47 12.20 12.48
N THR A 399 0.96 11.25 13.26
CA THR A 399 0.33 11.53 14.55
C THR A 399 1.33 12.17 15.53
N PHE A 400 2.58 11.71 15.53
CA PHE A 400 3.63 12.26 16.38
C PHE A 400 4.07 13.66 15.93
N HIS A 401 4.18 13.87 14.63
CA HIS A 401 4.52 15.19 14.06
C HIS A 401 3.46 16.24 14.41
N SER A 402 2.19 15.95 14.18
CA SER A 402 1.07 16.85 14.48
C SER A 402 0.98 17.25 15.96
N ARG A 403 1.32 16.33 16.87
CA ARG A 403 1.33 16.59 18.31
C ARG A 403 2.33 17.65 18.73
N ARG A 404 3.52 17.67 18.15
CA ARG A 404 4.58 18.62 18.50
C ARG A 404 4.25 20.04 18.07
N ASN A 405 3.61 20.19 16.91
CA ASN A 405 3.20 21.50 16.41
C ASN A 405 2.07 22.14 17.22
N SER A 406 1.29 21.33 17.96
CA SER A 406 0.24 21.86 18.85
C SER A 406 0.75 22.33 20.21
N ILE A 407 2.00 22.05 20.57
CA ILE A 407 2.64 22.41 21.85
C ILE A 407 3.53 23.67 21.68
N ARG A 408 3.93 23.99 20.48
CA ARG A 408 4.59 25.25 20.11
C ARG A 408 3.58 26.32 19.74
#